data_2379da85b0c8c53469861b5786fb2de7
#
_entry.id   2379da85b0c8c53469861b5786fb2de7
#
_cell.length_a   1.000
_cell.length_b   1.000
_cell.length_c   1.000
_cell.angle_alpha   90.00
_cell.angle_beta   90.00
_cell.angle_gamma   90.00
#
_symmetry.space_group_name_H-M   'P 1'
#
loop_
_entity.id
_entity.type
_entity.pdbx_description
1 polymer ?
#
loop_
_entity_poly.entity_id
_entity_poly.type
_entity_poly.pdbx_seq_one_letter_code
_entity_poly.pdbx_strand_id
1 'polypeptide(L)'
;MQHNAAFTRDDVVTAALEIGVDRFTMGKVARRLGVSTADLGRTVSSRDDLLVACLERVSADVTLPSAGLRWPDYLRQLSDSLWDVLDANPGLDHTLIDLAWAYVPFMSVAKRAHQALVSGGLRSEDAYLALNYTLSTVLTSHQQAAAMAETIESEHQPGRRERGIDIATRMWDERFGDSGAALGMRRSHQLHGGDDADRVPFRPKESWLDRGAM
;
A
#
# COMPACT_ATOMS: atom_id res chain seq x y z
N MET A 1 -32.03 31.70 3.20
CA MET A 1 -30.79 31.90 2.42
C MET A 1 -29.77 30.93 2.94
N GLN A 2 -29.61 29.76 2.26
CA GLN A 2 -28.57 28.83 2.62
C GLN A 2 -27.25 29.39 2.11
N HIS A 3 -26.34 29.64 3.02
CA HIS A 3 -24.94 29.96 2.71
C HIS A 3 -24.33 28.67 2.08
N ASN A 4 -24.23 28.68 0.76
CA ASN A 4 -23.53 27.65 0.04
C ASN A 4 -22.02 27.90 0.31
N ALA A 5 -21.48 27.30 1.38
CA ALA A 5 -20.06 27.33 1.63
C ALA A 5 -19.41 26.71 0.41
N ALA A 6 -18.56 27.48 -0.27
CA ALA A 6 -17.82 26.97 -1.44
C ALA A 6 -16.90 25.86 -0.98
N PHE A 7 -17.23 24.61 -1.32
CA PHE A 7 -16.37 23.45 -1.07
C PHE A 7 -15.29 23.38 -2.17
N THR A 8 -14.14 22.89 -1.79
CA THR A 8 -12.98 22.71 -2.67
C THR A 8 -12.87 21.25 -3.14
N ARG A 9 -12.02 20.99 -4.14
CA ARG A 9 -11.67 19.60 -4.53
C ARG A 9 -11.06 18.83 -3.35
N ASP A 10 -10.33 19.52 -2.50
CA ASP A 10 -9.72 18.96 -1.29
C ASP A 10 -10.76 18.50 -0.26
N ASP A 11 -11.81 19.28 -0.06
CA ASP A 11 -12.93 18.89 0.81
C ASP A 11 -13.64 17.65 0.28
N VAL A 12 -13.77 17.54 -1.05
CA VAL A 12 -14.37 16.37 -1.70
C VAL A 12 -13.52 15.11 -1.49
N VAL A 13 -12.20 15.21 -1.68
CA VAL A 13 -11.25 14.11 -1.44
C VAL A 13 -11.27 13.70 0.03
N THR A 14 -11.22 14.65 0.95
CA THR A 14 -11.28 14.38 2.39
C THR A 14 -12.57 13.65 2.75
N ALA A 15 -13.72 14.11 2.28
CA ALA A 15 -15.01 13.47 2.53
C ALA A 15 -15.08 12.03 1.94
N ALA A 16 -14.45 11.79 0.80
CA ALA A 16 -14.40 10.47 0.19
C ALA A 16 -13.51 9.51 1.00
N LEU A 17 -12.33 9.96 1.44
CA LEU A 17 -11.42 9.17 2.28
C LEU A 17 -12.06 8.81 3.62
N GLU A 18 -12.77 9.73 4.27
CA GLU A 18 -13.48 9.47 5.52
C GLU A 18 -14.65 8.47 5.38
N ILE A 19 -15.24 8.34 4.19
CA ILE A 19 -16.26 7.32 3.90
C ILE A 19 -15.62 5.94 3.69
N GLY A 20 -14.40 5.91 3.21
CA GLY A 20 -13.62 4.74 2.82
C GLY A 20 -13.44 4.66 1.30
N VAL A 21 -12.21 4.32 0.91
CA VAL A 21 -11.76 4.35 -0.50
C VAL A 21 -12.55 3.39 -1.38
N ASP A 22 -12.93 2.23 -0.87
CA ASP A 22 -13.74 1.22 -1.55
C ASP A 22 -15.25 1.51 -1.54
N ARG A 23 -15.74 2.27 -0.54
CA ARG A 23 -17.18 2.40 -0.20
C ARG A 23 -17.81 3.71 -0.61
N PHE A 24 -17.03 4.74 -0.94
CA PHE A 24 -17.61 6.00 -1.32
C PHE A 24 -18.36 5.92 -2.66
N THR A 25 -19.43 6.69 -2.74
CA THR A 25 -20.16 6.99 -3.97
C THR A 25 -20.36 8.50 -4.08
N MET A 26 -20.54 9.02 -5.29
CA MET A 26 -20.79 10.46 -5.49
C MET A 26 -21.94 10.98 -4.62
N GLY A 27 -23.00 10.16 -4.48
CA GLY A 27 -24.15 10.53 -3.62
C GLY A 27 -23.83 10.55 -2.12
N LYS A 28 -22.97 9.63 -1.62
CA LYS A 28 -22.52 9.64 -0.22
C LYS A 28 -21.66 10.86 0.07
N VAL A 29 -20.73 11.19 -0.83
CA VAL A 29 -19.84 12.35 -0.71
C VAL A 29 -20.65 13.65 -0.74
N ALA A 30 -21.57 13.81 -1.71
CA ALA A 30 -22.45 14.98 -1.79
C ALA A 30 -23.28 15.18 -0.51
N ARG A 31 -23.84 14.07 0.03
CA ARG A 31 -24.60 14.11 1.29
C ARG A 31 -23.72 14.53 2.48
N ARG A 32 -22.49 14.03 2.56
CA ARG A 32 -21.57 14.39 3.63
C ARG A 32 -21.17 15.86 3.59
N LEU A 33 -21.03 16.43 2.40
CA LEU A 33 -20.70 17.85 2.18
C LEU A 33 -21.94 18.76 2.24
N GLY A 34 -23.15 18.19 2.31
CA GLY A 34 -24.39 18.97 2.32
C GLY A 34 -24.69 19.66 0.99
N VAL A 35 -24.22 19.10 -0.14
CA VAL A 35 -24.38 19.65 -1.49
C VAL A 35 -25.13 18.70 -2.41
N SER A 36 -25.55 19.19 -3.59
CA SER A 36 -26.14 18.32 -4.61
C SER A 36 -25.05 17.51 -5.36
N THR A 37 -25.43 16.36 -5.90
CA THR A 37 -24.53 15.58 -6.79
C THR A 37 -24.17 16.35 -8.07
N ALA A 38 -25.05 17.26 -8.52
CA ALA A 38 -24.77 18.13 -9.66
C ALA A 38 -23.70 19.18 -9.34
N ASP A 39 -23.73 19.75 -8.13
CA ASP A 39 -22.69 20.69 -7.68
C ASP A 39 -21.35 19.97 -7.50
N LEU A 40 -21.36 18.76 -6.93
CA LEU A 40 -20.18 17.91 -6.82
C LEU A 40 -19.56 17.61 -8.19
N GLY A 41 -20.39 17.31 -9.21
CA GLY A 41 -19.97 17.04 -10.58
C GLY A 41 -19.27 18.20 -11.29
N ARG A 42 -19.34 19.42 -10.75
CA ARG A 42 -18.55 20.56 -11.27
C ARG A 42 -17.11 20.57 -10.76
N THR A 43 -16.84 19.87 -9.66
CA THR A 43 -15.53 19.83 -8.99
C THR A 43 -14.78 18.55 -9.33
N VAL A 44 -15.49 17.42 -9.47
CA VAL A 44 -14.96 16.12 -9.87
C VAL A 44 -15.85 15.50 -10.93
N SER A 45 -15.25 15.04 -12.02
CA SER A 45 -15.99 14.61 -13.23
C SER A 45 -16.64 13.23 -13.08
N SER A 46 -16.08 12.35 -12.28
CA SER A 46 -16.57 10.98 -12.08
C SER A 46 -16.11 10.39 -10.73
N ARG A 47 -16.65 9.20 -10.40
CA ARG A 47 -16.16 8.44 -9.26
C ARG A 47 -14.68 8.05 -9.42
N ASP A 48 -14.27 7.68 -10.63
CA ASP A 48 -12.89 7.28 -10.90
C ASP A 48 -11.92 8.47 -10.82
N ASP A 49 -12.32 9.65 -11.30
CA ASP A 49 -11.56 10.90 -11.11
C ASP A 49 -11.35 11.20 -9.61
N LEU A 50 -12.41 11.03 -8.82
CA LEU A 50 -12.31 11.20 -7.37
C LEU A 50 -11.43 10.12 -6.73
N LEU A 51 -11.53 8.87 -7.18
CA LEU A 51 -10.69 7.78 -6.68
C LEU A 51 -9.21 8.04 -6.98
N VAL A 52 -8.87 8.47 -8.19
CA VAL A 52 -7.48 8.87 -8.53
C VAL A 52 -7.00 9.96 -7.58
N ALA A 53 -7.81 11.02 -7.36
CA ALA A 53 -7.44 12.11 -6.45
C ALA A 53 -7.25 11.63 -5.00
N CYS A 54 -8.07 10.69 -4.52
CA CYS A 54 -7.89 10.06 -3.22
C CYS A 54 -6.56 9.29 -3.13
N LEU A 55 -6.25 8.46 -4.14
CA LEU A 55 -5.02 7.69 -4.18
C LEU A 55 -3.77 8.58 -4.30
N GLU A 56 -3.86 9.68 -5.07
CA GLU A 56 -2.79 10.71 -5.15
C GLU A 56 -2.54 11.35 -3.78
N ARG A 57 -3.60 11.71 -3.05
CA ARG A 57 -3.48 12.25 -1.69
C ARG A 57 -2.82 11.23 -0.76
N VAL A 58 -3.33 10.00 -0.72
CA VAL A 58 -2.76 8.95 0.13
C VAL A 58 -1.29 8.69 -0.22
N SER A 59 -0.95 8.66 -1.52
CA SER A 59 0.44 8.44 -1.94
C SER A 59 1.38 9.57 -1.53
N ALA A 60 0.89 10.81 -1.48
CA ALA A 60 1.66 11.97 -1.03
C ALA A 60 1.93 11.94 0.49
N ASP A 61 1.01 11.34 1.26
CA ASP A 61 1.10 11.24 2.72
C ASP A 61 1.95 10.03 3.17
N VAL A 62 2.34 9.13 2.26
CA VAL A 62 3.20 7.98 2.59
C VAL A 62 4.58 8.44 3.07
N THR A 63 4.89 8.16 4.32
CA THR A 63 6.18 8.41 4.92
C THR A 63 7.11 7.23 4.68
N LEU A 64 8.20 7.44 3.94
CA LEU A 64 9.21 6.41 3.73
C LEU A 64 10.25 6.42 4.86
N PRO A 65 10.79 5.24 5.24
CA PRO A 65 11.91 5.15 6.17
C PRO A 65 13.15 5.92 5.68
N SER A 66 14.08 6.19 6.60
CA SER A 66 15.35 6.85 6.24
C SER A 66 16.14 6.04 5.21
N ALA A 67 16.59 6.69 4.14
CA ALA A 67 17.39 6.05 3.09
C ALA A 67 18.79 5.57 3.56
N GLY A 68 19.24 5.99 4.76
CA GLY A 68 20.51 5.56 5.36
C GLY A 68 20.42 4.23 6.13
N LEU A 69 19.25 3.64 6.25
CA LEU A 69 19.06 2.36 6.92
C LEU A 69 19.62 1.20 6.08
N ARG A 70 20.11 0.17 6.77
CA ARG A 70 20.38 -1.11 6.13
C ARG A 70 19.05 -1.69 5.60
N TRP A 71 19.10 -2.36 4.47
CA TRP A 71 17.89 -2.86 3.79
C TRP A 71 16.92 -3.70 4.67
N PRO A 72 17.37 -4.55 5.65
CA PRO A 72 16.43 -5.28 6.48
C PRO A 72 15.64 -4.37 7.42
N ASP A 73 16.30 -3.37 7.98
CA ASP A 73 15.67 -2.41 8.88
C ASP A 73 14.75 -1.46 8.11
N TYR A 74 15.14 -1.12 6.88
CA TYR A 74 14.31 -0.33 5.97
C TYR A 74 13.01 -1.06 5.64
N LEU A 75 13.06 -2.34 5.27
CA LEU A 75 11.87 -3.13 4.94
C LEU A 75 10.93 -3.30 6.14
N ARG A 76 11.49 -3.49 7.35
CA ARG A 76 10.68 -3.57 8.57
C ARG A 76 9.91 -2.27 8.80
N GLN A 77 10.61 -1.13 8.81
CA GLN A 77 9.97 0.17 8.98
C GLN A 77 9.02 0.53 7.82
N LEU A 78 9.33 0.11 6.61
CA LEU A 78 8.41 0.26 5.47
C LEU A 78 7.12 -0.53 5.67
N SER A 79 7.21 -1.75 6.19
CA SER A 79 6.03 -2.57 6.50
C SER A 79 5.14 -1.89 7.54
N ASP A 80 5.74 -1.35 8.61
CA ASP A 80 5.01 -0.61 9.63
C ASP A 80 4.33 0.63 9.04
N SER A 81 5.07 1.43 8.26
CA SER A 81 4.52 2.62 7.60
C SER A 81 3.39 2.30 6.62
N LEU A 82 3.49 1.19 5.88
CA LEU A 82 2.42 0.74 4.98
C LEU A 82 1.19 0.30 5.76
N TRP A 83 1.39 -0.38 6.89
CA TRP A 83 0.30 -0.78 7.77
C TRP A 83 -0.46 0.44 8.31
N ASP A 84 0.27 1.43 8.83
CA ASP A 84 -0.31 2.70 9.30
C ASP A 84 -1.14 3.41 8.21
N VAL A 85 -0.64 3.39 6.97
CA VAL A 85 -1.36 3.96 5.82
C VAL A 85 -2.67 3.21 5.54
N LEU A 86 -2.67 1.88 5.65
CA LEU A 86 -3.88 1.07 5.45
C LEU A 86 -4.90 1.30 6.57
N ASP A 87 -4.46 1.36 7.83
CA ASP A 87 -5.32 1.66 8.96
C ASP A 87 -5.95 3.06 8.86
N ALA A 88 -5.18 4.04 8.41
CA ALA A 88 -5.65 5.42 8.23
C ALA A 88 -6.63 5.58 7.04
N ASN A 89 -6.63 4.64 6.08
CA ASN A 89 -7.42 4.74 4.84
C ASN A 89 -8.26 3.48 4.60
N PRO A 90 -9.41 3.33 5.28
CA PRO A 90 -10.26 2.14 5.17
C PRO A 90 -10.64 1.81 3.73
N GLY A 91 -10.46 0.55 3.33
CA GLY A 91 -10.75 0.02 1.99
C GLY A 91 -9.64 0.27 0.95
N LEU A 92 -8.51 0.87 1.34
CA LEU A 92 -7.36 1.06 0.46
C LEU A 92 -6.75 -0.28 0.03
N ASP A 93 -6.61 -1.22 0.95
CA ASP A 93 -6.11 -2.58 0.70
C ASP A 93 -6.94 -3.31 -0.35
N HIS A 94 -8.28 -3.31 -0.22
CA HIS A 94 -9.20 -3.87 -1.22
C HIS A 94 -9.03 -3.17 -2.57
N THR A 95 -8.99 -1.84 -2.56
CA THR A 95 -8.84 -1.05 -3.79
C THR A 95 -7.53 -1.36 -4.52
N LEU A 96 -6.41 -1.50 -3.79
CA LEU A 96 -5.11 -1.84 -4.37
C LEU A 96 -5.04 -3.27 -4.90
N ILE A 97 -5.73 -4.22 -4.27
CA ILE A 97 -5.76 -5.62 -4.74
C ILE A 97 -6.67 -5.77 -5.96
N ASP A 98 -7.84 -5.13 -5.94
CA ASP A 98 -8.87 -5.33 -6.97
C ASP A 98 -8.61 -4.53 -8.25
N LEU A 99 -7.94 -3.38 -8.15
CA LEU A 99 -7.74 -2.45 -9.26
C LEU A 99 -6.26 -2.33 -9.62
N ALA A 100 -5.83 -3.02 -10.67
CA ALA A 100 -4.43 -3.03 -11.11
C ALA A 100 -3.85 -1.62 -11.39
N TRP A 101 -4.66 -0.65 -11.81
CA TRP A 101 -4.22 0.72 -12.07
C TRP A 101 -4.10 1.57 -10.79
N ALA A 102 -4.67 1.13 -9.65
CA ALA A 102 -4.64 1.87 -8.39
C ALA A 102 -3.22 2.07 -7.83
N TYR A 103 -2.24 1.30 -8.31
CA TYR A 103 -0.83 1.48 -7.97
C TYR A 103 -0.16 2.68 -8.67
N VAL A 104 -0.74 3.19 -9.75
CA VAL A 104 -0.11 4.25 -10.56
C VAL A 104 0.25 5.49 -9.72
N PRO A 105 -0.60 6.04 -8.86
CA PRO A 105 -0.25 7.17 -7.99
C PRO A 105 0.92 6.90 -7.04
N PHE A 106 1.20 5.63 -6.71
CA PHE A 106 2.27 5.23 -5.77
C PHE A 106 3.63 4.99 -6.45
N MET A 107 3.72 5.11 -7.78
CA MET A 107 4.94 4.81 -8.53
C MET A 107 6.15 5.65 -8.09
N SER A 108 5.95 6.93 -7.78
CA SER A 108 7.03 7.80 -7.30
C SER A 108 7.52 7.38 -5.91
N VAL A 109 6.62 6.93 -5.05
CA VAL A 109 6.94 6.38 -3.72
C VAL A 109 7.72 5.09 -3.86
N ALA A 110 7.23 4.16 -4.69
CA ALA A 110 7.90 2.89 -4.97
C ALA A 110 9.31 3.08 -5.54
N LYS A 111 9.50 4.04 -6.46
CA LYS A 111 10.82 4.38 -7.01
C LYS A 111 11.79 4.88 -5.93
N ARG A 112 11.33 5.75 -5.03
CA ARG A 112 12.16 6.24 -3.91
C ARG A 112 12.52 5.12 -2.94
N ALA A 113 11.56 4.25 -2.60
CA ALA A 113 11.79 3.09 -1.75
C ALA A 113 12.80 2.12 -2.38
N HIS A 114 12.66 1.84 -3.68
CA HIS A 114 13.62 1.02 -4.42
C HIS A 114 15.04 1.62 -4.38
N GLN A 115 15.18 2.92 -4.63
CA GLN A 115 16.49 3.60 -4.56
C GLN A 115 17.11 3.52 -3.17
N ALA A 116 16.30 3.66 -2.12
CA ALA A 116 16.77 3.54 -0.73
C ALA A 116 17.26 2.11 -0.43
N LEU A 117 16.57 1.08 -0.89
CA LEU A 117 17.00 -0.32 -0.73
C LEU A 117 18.30 -0.62 -1.46
N VAL A 118 18.45 -0.11 -2.68
CA VAL A 118 19.70 -0.25 -3.44
C VAL A 118 20.84 0.45 -2.72
N SER A 119 20.62 1.67 -2.21
CA SER A 119 21.61 2.40 -1.41
C SER A 119 21.92 1.68 -0.09
N GLY A 120 20.96 0.94 0.46
CA GLY A 120 21.10 0.12 1.66
C GLY A 120 21.77 -1.24 1.44
N GLY A 121 22.25 -1.51 0.20
CA GLY A 121 23.08 -2.67 -0.13
C GLY A 121 22.38 -3.80 -0.89
N LEU A 122 21.12 -3.64 -1.33
CA LEU A 122 20.48 -4.61 -2.22
C LEU A 122 20.86 -4.38 -3.69
N ARG A 123 20.94 -5.45 -4.48
CA ARG A 123 20.97 -5.32 -5.94
C ARG A 123 19.60 -4.82 -6.42
N SER A 124 19.59 -4.09 -7.55
CA SER A 124 18.36 -3.49 -8.08
C SER A 124 17.22 -4.50 -8.28
N GLU A 125 17.52 -5.67 -8.81
CA GLU A 125 16.53 -6.74 -9.01
C GLU A 125 15.97 -7.28 -7.69
N ASP A 126 16.85 -7.49 -6.70
CA ASP A 126 16.47 -7.97 -5.38
C ASP A 126 15.63 -6.92 -4.64
N ALA A 127 15.96 -5.63 -4.80
CA ALA A 127 15.19 -4.52 -4.23
C ALA A 127 13.76 -4.47 -4.80
N TYR A 128 13.61 -4.69 -6.11
CA TYR A 128 12.30 -4.78 -6.75
C TYR A 128 11.48 -5.95 -6.19
N LEU A 129 12.06 -7.15 -6.12
CA LEU A 129 11.40 -8.34 -5.57
C LEU A 129 11.02 -8.15 -4.10
N ALA A 130 11.92 -7.58 -3.29
CA ALA A 130 11.68 -7.30 -1.89
C ALA A 130 10.51 -6.34 -1.68
N LEU A 131 10.43 -5.26 -2.46
CA LEU A 131 9.31 -4.31 -2.40
C LEU A 131 7.98 -4.97 -2.76
N ASN A 132 7.92 -5.70 -3.88
CA ASN A 132 6.69 -6.37 -4.29
C ASN A 132 6.23 -7.39 -3.26
N TYR A 133 7.16 -8.18 -2.73
CA TYR A 133 6.86 -9.17 -1.71
C TYR A 133 6.35 -8.50 -0.42
N THR A 134 7.04 -7.45 0.04
CA THR A 134 6.64 -6.68 1.22
C THR A 134 5.24 -6.09 1.06
N LEU A 135 4.99 -5.39 -0.05
CA LEU A 135 3.68 -4.80 -0.31
C LEU A 135 2.58 -5.85 -0.37
N SER A 136 2.77 -6.92 -1.14
CA SER A 136 1.77 -7.99 -1.24
C SER A 136 1.48 -8.65 0.10
N THR A 137 2.52 -8.86 0.92
CA THR A 137 2.37 -9.48 2.23
C THR A 137 1.65 -8.55 3.20
N VAL A 138 1.99 -7.27 3.24
CA VAL A 138 1.30 -6.28 4.09
C VAL A 138 -0.17 -6.17 3.71
N LEU A 139 -0.50 -6.03 2.41
CA LEU A 139 -1.88 -5.93 1.94
C LEU A 139 -2.72 -7.16 2.32
N THR A 140 -2.20 -8.36 2.05
CA THR A 140 -2.93 -9.60 2.35
C THR A 140 -3.06 -9.86 3.85
N SER A 141 -2.02 -9.56 4.63
CA SER A 141 -2.06 -9.71 6.09
C SER A 141 -3.02 -8.71 6.73
N HIS A 142 -3.08 -7.47 6.23
CA HIS A 142 -4.02 -6.46 6.70
C HIS A 142 -5.47 -6.89 6.46
N GLN A 143 -5.80 -7.37 5.25
CA GLN A 143 -7.14 -7.91 4.95
C GLN A 143 -7.51 -9.10 5.83
N GLN A 144 -6.56 -10.03 6.03
CA GLN A 144 -6.80 -11.18 6.90
C GLN A 144 -7.04 -10.76 8.35
N ALA A 145 -6.26 -9.81 8.86
CA ALA A 145 -6.45 -9.28 10.20
C ALA A 145 -7.82 -8.61 10.37
N ALA A 146 -8.27 -7.82 9.40
CA ALA A 146 -9.58 -7.20 9.39
C ALA A 146 -10.72 -8.24 9.36
N ALA A 147 -10.62 -9.25 8.48
CA ALA A 147 -11.61 -10.33 8.40
C ALA A 147 -11.69 -11.16 9.70
N MET A 148 -10.54 -11.44 10.33
CA MET A 148 -10.51 -12.13 11.63
C MET A 148 -11.12 -11.27 12.74
N ALA A 149 -10.88 -9.96 12.74
CA ALA A 149 -11.46 -9.04 13.71
C ALA A 149 -13.00 -9.00 13.60
N GLU A 150 -13.55 -8.92 12.36
CA GLU A 150 -14.99 -8.96 12.10
C GLU A 150 -15.62 -10.29 12.57
N THR A 151 -14.95 -11.40 12.31
CA THR A 151 -15.44 -12.74 12.74
C THR A 151 -15.49 -12.83 14.27
N ILE A 152 -14.48 -12.31 14.96
CA ILE A 152 -14.37 -12.31 16.41
C ILE A 152 -15.39 -11.36 17.05
N GLU A 153 -15.65 -10.20 16.44
CA GLU A 153 -16.67 -9.25 16.90
C GLU A 153 -18.10 -9.82 16.72
N SER A 154 -18.32 -10.62 15.67
CA SER A 154 -19.61 -11.30 15.46
C SER A 154 -19.87 -12.42 16.46
N GLU A 155 -18.83 -13.01 17.06
CA GLU A 155 -18.91 -14.13 18.01
C GLU A 155 -18.85 -13.76 19.50
N HIS A 156 -18.99 -12.52 19.93
CA HIS A 156 -18.90 -12.02 21.31
C HIS A 156 -17.50 -11.60 21.78
N GLN A 157 -17.12 -10.34 21.67
CA GLN A 157 -16.61 -9.50 22.77
C GLN A 157 -15.99 -8.19 22.26
N PRO A 158 -16.35 -7.00 22.83
CA PRO A 158 -15.63 -5.77 22.57
C PRO A 158 -14.22 -5.86 23.19
N GLY A 159 -13.20 -5.56 22.42
CA GLY A 159 -11.78 -5.51 22.86
C GLY A 159 -10.81 -6.46 22.14
N ARG A 160 -11.22 -7.18 21.10
CA ARG A 160 -10.34 -8.11 20.38
C ARG A 160 -9.74 -7.57 19.06
N ARG A 161 -10.09 -6.35 18.68
CA ARG A 161 -9.51 -5.71 17.47
C ARG A 161 -7.99 -5.55 17.58
N GLU A 162 -7.52 -5.18 18.78
CA GLU A 162 -6.08 -5.08 19.11
C GLU A 162 -5.35 -6.43 18.98
N ARG A 163 -5.99 -7.54 19.33
CA ARG A 163 -5.35 -8.87 19.25
C ARG A 163 -5.21 -9.41 17.83
N GLY A 164 -6.07 -9.02 16.90
CA GLY A 164 -5.95 -9.39 15.48
C GLY A 164 -4.70 -8.78 14.86
N ILE A 165 -4.45 -7.50 15.15
CA ILE A 165 -3.25 -6.76 14.71
C ILE A 165 -2.01 -7.37 15.37
N ASP A 166 -2.05 -7.66 16.68
CA ASP A 166 -0.96 -8.32 17.42
C ASP A 166 -0.64 -9.72 16.87
N ILE A 167 -1.66 -10.47 16.45
CA ILE A 167 -1.45 -11.80 15.84
C ILE A 167 -0.82 -11.66 14.45
N ALA A 168 -1.32 -10.75 13.61
CA ALA A 168 -0.77 -10.52 12.27
C ALA A 168 0.67 -9.99 12.35
N THR A 169 0.95 -9.06 13.27
CA THR A 169 2.30 -8.52 13.52
C THR A 169 3.23 -9.61 14.04
N ARG A 170 2.76 -10.45 14.97
CA ARG A 170 3.53 -11.56 15.52
C ARG A 170 3.81 -12.65 14.47
N MET A 171 2.80 -13.01 13.66
CA MET A 171 2.99 -13.93 12.53
C MET A 171 3.97 -13.37 11.50
N TRP A 172 3.97 -12.04 11.31
CA TRP A 172 4.95 -11.34 10.48
C TRP A 172 6.35 -11.47 11.06
N ASP A 173 6.52 -11.16 12.36
CA ASP A 173 7.81 -11.26 13.06
C ASP A 173 8.34 -12.69 13.08
N GLU A 174 7.48 -13.69 13.30
CA GLU A 174 7.85 -15.11 13.26
C GLU A 174 8.25 -15.57 11.85
N ARG A 175 7.55 -15.07 10.82
CA ARG A 175 7.79 -15.48 9.43
C ARG A 175 8.92 -14.73 8.76
N PHE A 176 9.12 -13.46 9.10
CA PHE A 176 10.07 -12.53 8.48
C PHE A 176 11.05 -11.89 9.47
N GLY A 177 10.92 -12.15 10.78
CA GLY A 177 11.92 -11.86 11.79
C GLY A 177 13.28 -12.48 11.40
N ASP A 178 14.24 -12.53 12.26
CA ASP A 178 15.65 -12.92 11.98
C ASP A 178 15.88 -14.10 11.00
N SER A 179 14.89 -14.99 10.85
CA SER A 179 14.99 -16.16 9.95
C SER A 179 14.70 -15.84 8.47
N GLY A 180 13.84 -14.87 8.16
CA GLY A 180 13.52 -14.49 6.77
C GLY A 180 14.68 -13.76 6.09
N ALA A 181 15.41 -12.95 6.84
CA ALA A 181 16.62 -12.28 6.38
C ALA A 181 17.77 -13.28 6.12
N ALA A 182 17.83 -14.40 6.85
CA ALA A 182 18.89 -15.38 6.73
C ALA A 182 18.73 -16.34 5.53
N LEU A 183 17.50 -16.65 5.11
CA LEU A 183 17.24 -17.60 4.03
C LEU A 183 17.49 -17.03 2.63
N GLY A 184 17.25 -15.73 2.42
CA GLY A 184 17.52 -15.07 1.15
C GLY A 184 19.00 -14.82 0.88
N MET A 185 19.81 -14.57 1.91
CA MET A 185 21.21 -14.20 1.77
C MET A 185 22.20 -15.38 1.75
N ARG A 186 21.89 -16.49 2.39
CA ARG A 186 22.84 -17.63 2.39
C ARG A 186 22.98 -18.27 1.01
N ARG A 187 22.00 -18.12 0.12
CA ARG A 187 22.14 -18.62 -1.27
C ARG A 187 23.00 -17.73 -2.16
N SER A 188 23.08 -16.43 -1.89
CA SER A 188 23.89 -15.52 -2.73
C SER A 188 25.39 -15.65 -2.51
N HIS A 189 25.85 -16.10 -1.34
CA HIS A 189 27.27 -16.24 -1.04
C HIS A 189 27.85 -17.65 -1.34
N GLN A 190 27.00 -18.67 -1.52
CA GLN A 190 27.46 -20.04 -1.82
C GLN A 190 27.42 -20.40 -3.32
N LEU A 191 26.96 -19.53 -4.20
CA LEU A 191 26.82 -19.81 -5.65
C LEU A 191 27.94 -19.26 -6.51
N HIS A 192 29.08 -18.86 -5.93
CA HIS A 192 30.28 -18.48 -6.70
C HIS A 192 31.30 -19.62 -6.87
N GLY A 193 30.85 -20.85 -6.92
CA GLY A 193 31.70 -22.00 -7.14
C GLY A 193 30.93 -23.19 -7.71
N GLY A 194 30.39 -23.07 -8.92
CA GLY A 194 29.73 -24.19 -9.58
C GLY A 194 29.28 -23.81 -10.99
N ASP A 195 29.79 -24.57 -11.95
CA ASP A 195 29.64 -24.54 -13.40
C ASP A 195 28.20 -24.19 -13.87
N ASP A 196 28.09 -23.12 -14.67
CA ASP A 196 26.86 -22.45 -15.04
C ASP A 196 26.51 -22.79 -16.50
N ALA A 197 26.01 -24.00 -16.76
CA ALA A 197 25.68 -24.42 -18.12
C ALA A 197 24.19 -24.61 -18.42
N ASP A 198 23.24 -24.53 -17.44
CA ASP A 198 21.82 -24.86 -17.71
C ASP A 198 20.80 -23.97 -16.97
N ARG A 199 21.03 -22.66 -16.90
CA ARG A 199 20.00 -21.73 -16.39
C ARG A 199 19.38 -20.91 -17.50
N VAL A 200 18.13 -21.25 -17.86
CA VAL A 200 17.27 -20.38 -18.65
C VAL A 200 17.06 -19.09 -17.86
N PRO A 201 17.47 -17.92 -18.38
CA PRO A 201 17.28 -16.66 -17.67
C PRO A 201 15.77 -16.33 -17.62
N PHE A 202 15.25 -16.12 -16.42
CA PHE A 202 13.93 -15.52 -16.23
C PHE A 202 13.95 -14.13 -16.90
N ARG A 203 13.20 -13.97 -17.99
CA ARG A 203 12.91 -12.66 -18.60
C ARG A 203 11.61 -12.14 -17.98
N PRO A 204 11.63 -11.10 -17.14
CA PRO A 204 10.41 -10.40 -16.77
C PRO A 204 9.82 -9.82 -18.06
N LYS A 205 8.53 -10.06 -18.29
CA LYS A 205 7.77 -9.32 -19.33
C LYS A 205 7.92 -7.83 -19.02
N GLU A 206 8.21 -7.05 -20.05
CA GLU A 206 8.50 -5.62 -20.08
C GLU A 206 8.16 -4.85 -18.82
N SER A 207 9.20 -4.32 -18.17
CA SER A 207 9.07 -3.63 -16.90
C SER A 207 8.12 -2.45 -17.04
N TRP A 208 7.08 -2.43 -16.23
CA TRP A 208 6.14 -1.32 -16.14
C TRP A 208 6.83 0.02 -15.76
N LEU A 209 8.11 -0.02 -15.36
CA LEU A 209 8.97 1.14 -15.13
C LEU A 209 9.35 1.89 -16.41
N ASP A 210 9.29 1.24 -17.59
CA ASP A 210 9.67 1.86 -18.87
C ASP A 210 8.51 2.59 -19.57
N ARG A 211 7.27 2.45 -19.09
CA ARG A 211 6.10 3.09 -19.69
C ARG A 211 5.79 4.51 -19.19
N GLY A 212 6.61 5.07 -18.34
CA GLY A 212 6.44 6.42 -17.78
C GLY A 212 7.34 7.51 -18.40
N ALA A 213 7.99 7.23 -19.54
CA ALA A 213 8.84 8.19 -20.23
C ALA A 213 8.27 8.47 -21.64
N MET A 214 7.12 9.16 -21.71
CA MET A 214 6.69 10.02 -22.82
C MET A 214 5.86 11.17 -22.27
#